data_019e1c07cc8961a575cb33dab819487a
#
_entry.id   019e1c07cc8961a575cb33dab819487a
#
_cell.length_a   1.000
_cell.length_b   1.000
_cell.length_c   1.000
_cell.angle_alpha   90.00
_cell.angle_beta   90.00
_cell.angle_gamma   90.00
#
_symmetry.space_group_name_H-M   'P 1'
#
loop_
_entity.id
_entity.type
_entity.pdbx_description
1 polymer ?
#
loop_
_entity_poly.entity_id
_entity_poly.type
_entity_poly.pdbx_seq_one_letter_code
_entity_poly.pdbx_strand_id
1 'polypeptide(L)'
;MFLDDTIAAIATAPGIGGIGIIRVSGPEACDVVNRIFHSKQSVPLGDRQTRTIHYGHIVHPKTGKTLDEVIVVLMKGPHSYTAEDVVEIQCHGGFVSVREILKVLLSEGVRQAEEGEFTKRAFLNGRIDLTQAEAIIDIIDAKTEQSLEVAVNQLDGTLSKYIRALRDELIAMIAHLEVTIDYPEEDIEEVSAQEVRTGLEPILEKMDTLLATAQRGKLLRDGVMVSIIGRPNAGKSSLMNALLREDRAIVTNIPGTTRDSIEEFLTIQGIPVRLIDTAGIRETEDIVESMGVEKARQYLDKADIVVLVIDGSKPLEPEEQELLQLIANRPSIIFLNKADQMQCIMKEEIAALGTFTEIVTISAAQGEGMDEMAKVITSLVQGGSVQASHEAMLSNVRHITLMEQAKSSLDQSILAIDSGMPIDLIVTDIRAAWELLGDITGESLRESMVDELFKRFCLGK
;
A
#
# COMPACT_ATOMS: atom_id res chain seq x y z
N MET A 1 -11.63 -11.75 -21.30
CA MET A 1 -11.68 -13.19 -20.95
C MET A 1 -12.87 -13.40 -20.04
N PHE A 2 -13.92 -14.08 -20.51
CA PHE A 2 -15.01 -14.49 -19.62
C PHE A 2 -14.47 -15.63 -18.75
N LEU A 3 -14.43 -15.41 -17.45
CA LEU A 3 -14.03 -16.45 -16.49
C LEU A 3 -15.27 -17.28 -16.17
N ASP A 4 -15.59 -18.25 -17.07
CA ASP A 4 -16.78 -19.12 -16.93
C ASP A 4 -16.53 -20.32 -15.99
N ASP A 5 -15.38 -20.36 -15.31
CA ASP A 5 -15.02 -21.44 -14.41
C ASP A 5 -15.28 -21.11 -12.94
N THR A 6 -15.43 -22.15 -12.14
CA THR A 6 -15.56 -22.06 -10.70
C THR A 6 -14.22 -22.30 -10.03
N ILE A 7 -13.84 -21.41 -9.11
CA ILE A 7 -12.56 -21.46 -8.38
C ILE A 7 -12.77 -21.64 -6.89
N ALA A 8 -11.76 -22.21 -6.22
CA ALA A 8 -11.71 -22.29 -4.77
C ALA A 8 -10.31 -22.07 -4.20
N ALA A 9 -10.25 -21.46 -3.03
CA ALA A 9 -9.02 -21.36 -2.24
C ALA A 9 -9.32 -21.25 -0.74
N ILE A 10 -8.28 -21.48 0.06
CA ILE A 10 -8.29 -21.18 1.50
C ILE A 10 -8.18 -19.68 1.65
N ALA A 11 -9.15 -19.06 2.32
CA ALA A 11 -9.25 -17.60 2.49
C ALA A 11 -8.72 -17.10 3.86
N THR A 12 -8.40 -18.00 4.79
CA THR A 12 -7.79 -17.68 6.08
C THR A 12 -6.28 -17.85 6.04
N ALA A 13 -5.57 -17.09 6.88
CA ALA A 13 -4.12 -17.20 7.00
C ALA A 13 -3.70 -18.64 7.36
N PRO A 14 -2.56 -19.15 6.85
CA PRO A 14 -2.05 -20.47 7.22
C PRO A 14 -1.65 -20.50 8.70
N GLY A 15 -2.12 -21.50 9.42
CA GLY A 15 -1.84 -21.67 10.85
C GLY A 15 -2.92 -22.48 11.57
N ILE A 16 -2.75 -22.68 12.87
CA ILE A 16 -3.75 -23.32 13.73
C ILE A 16 -4.66 -22.22 14.28
N GLY A 17 -5.95 -22.28 13.93
CA GLY A 17 -6.96 -21.33 14.40
C GLY A 17 -8.25 -22.06 14.79
N GLY A 18 -9.20 -21.32 15.38
CA GLY A 18 -10.52 -21.86 15.69
C GLY A 18 -11.36 -22.14 14.44
N ILE A 19 -11.20 -21.30 13.40
CA ILE A 19 -11.98 -21.37 12.15
C ILE A 19 -11.04 -21.29 10.96
N GLY A 20 -11.28 -22.15 9.96
CA GLY A 20 -10.71 -22.05 8.62
C GLY A 20 -11.83 -21.78 7.60
N ILE A 21 -11.56 -20.94 6.61
CA ILE A 21 -12.53 -20.58 5.57
C ILE A 21 -11.99 -21.01 4.22
N ILE A 22 -12.81 -21.75 3.47
CA ILE A 22 -12.59 -22.04 2.05
C ILE A 22 -13.64 -21.27 1.27
N ARG A 23 -13.20 -20.43 0.33
CA ARG A 23 -14.05 -19.66 -0.55
C ARG A 23 -14.15 -20.34 -1.90
N VAL A 24 -15.37 -20.43 -2.42
CA VAL A 24 -15.69 -20.95 -3.75
C VAL A 24 -16.43 -19.84 -4.49
N SER A 25 -16.03 -19.51 -5.74
CA SER A 25 -16.65 -18.47 -6.55
C SER A 25 -16.80 -18.95 -7.99
N GLY A 26 -17.92 -18.62 -8.62
CA GLY A 26 -18.20 -18.93 -10.00
C GLY A 26 -19.59 -19.52 -10.22
N PRO A 27 -19.95 -19.81 -11.50
CA PRO A 27 -21.30 -20.24 -11.87
C PRO A 27 -21.74 -21.55 -11.21
N GLU A 28 -20.81 -22.48 -10.94
CA GLU A 28 -21.13 -23.78 -10.31
C GLU A 28 -20.86 -23.79 -8.79
N ALA A 29 -20.57 -22.65 -8.15
CA ALA A 29 -20.18 -22.61 -6.74
C ALA A 29 -21.22 -23.26 -5.82
N CYS A 30 -22.49 -22.97 -6.03
CA CYS A 30 -23.58 -23.55 -5.26
C CYS A 30 -23.72 -25.07 -5.48
N ASP A 31 -23.63 -25.51 -6.72
CA ASP A 31 -23.86 -26.92 -7.10
C ASP A 31 -22.73 -27.83 -6.62
N VAL A 32 -21.48 -27.37 -6.76
CA VAL A 32 -20.31 -28.13 -6.28
C VAL A 32 -20.35 -28.27 -4.76
N VAL A 33 -20.58 -27.17 -4.04
CA VAL A 33 -20.67 -27.27 -2.58
C VAL A 33 -21.86 -28.10 -2.15
N ASN A 34 -22.99 -28.04 -2.85
CA ASN A 34 -24.18 -28.86 -2.55
C ASN A 34 -23.92 -30.38 -2.67
N ARG A 35 -23.00 -30.81 -3.56
CA ARG A 35 -22.61 -32.23 -3.69
C ARG A 35 -21.90 -32.79 -2.46
N ILE A 36 -21.20 -31.95 -1.72
CA ILE A 36 -20.38 -32.37 -0.56
C ILE A 36 -20.95 -31.92 0.78
N PHE A 37 -21.89 -30.97 0.79
CA PHE A 37 -22.48 -30.39 2.00
C PHE A 37 -23.80 -31.08 2.35
N HIS A 38 -23.86 -31.66 3.53
CA HIS A 38 -25.03 -32.34 4.07
C HIS A 38 -25.61 -31.58 5.26
N SER A 39 -26.84 -31.12 5.13
CA SER A 39 -27.59 -30.43 6.19
C SER A 39 -28.94 -31.11 6.44
N LYS A 40 -29.61 -30.74 7.54
CA LYS A 40 -30.96 -31.22 7.83
C LYS A 40 -32.01 -30.65 6.85
N GLN A 41 -31.69 -29.62 6.13
CA GLN A 41 -32.56 -29.01 5.13
C GLN A 41 -32.38 -29.75 3.80
N SER A 42 -33.47 -30.22 3.21
CA SER A 42 -33.48 -30.93 1.93
C SER A 42 -33.39 -29.99 0.69
N VAL A 43 -33.54 -28.70 0.89
CA VAL A 43 -33.50 -27.71 -0.22
C VAL A 43 -32.03 -27.53 -0.67
N PRO A 44 -31.72 -27.65 -1.98
CA PRO A 44 -30.39 -27.40 -2.53
C PRO A 44 -29.89 -25.97 -2.21
N LEU A 45 -28.56 -25.79 -2.10
CA LEU A 45 -27.96 -24.47 -1.82
C LEU A 45 -28.35 -23.42 -2.87
N GLY A 46 -28.37 -23.82 -4.15
CA GLY A 46 -28.75 -22.94 -5.24
C GLY A 46 -30.18 -22.38 -5.16
N ASP A 47 -31.11 -23.08 -4.48
CA ASP A 47 -32.50 -22.64 -4.31
C ASP A 47 -32.72 -21.86 -3.01
N ARG A 48 -31.71 -21.73 -2.14
CA ARG A 48 -31.81 -20.99 -0.88
C ARG A 48 -31.63 -19.49 -1.10
N GLN A 49 -32.10 -18.70 -0.13
CA GLN A 49 -31.89 -17.25 -0.16
C GLN A 49 -30.41 -16.87 -0.04
N THR A 50 -30.03 -15.82 -0.77
CA THR A 50 -28.69 -15.23 -0.62
C THR A 50 -28.50 -14.60 0.78
N ARG A 51 -27.26 -14.50 1.23
CA ARG A 51 -26.87 -13.96 2.55
C ARG A 51 -27.46 -14.77 3.70
N THR A 52 -27.49 -16.09 3.54
CA THR A 52 -27.95 -17.02 4.57
C THR A 52 -26.84 -17.95 5.04
N ILE A 53 -26.98 -18.42 6.27
CA ILE A 53 -26.03 -19.28 6.95
C ILE A 53 -26.66 -20.67 7.14
N HIS A 54 -25.91 -21.72 6.82
CA HIS A 54 -26.39 -23.10 6.87
C HIS A 54 -25.41 -23.96 7.65
N TYR A 55 -25.94 -24.65 8.65
CA TYR A 55 -25.17 -25.62 9.45
C TYR A 55 -25.30 -27.03 8.87
N GLY A 56 -24.18 -27.76 8.87
CA GLY A 56 -24.14 -29.13 8.39
C GLY A 56 -22.74 -29.76 8.46
N HIS A 57 -22.52 -30.74 7.60
CA HIS A 57 -21.28 -31.49 7.54
C HIS A 57 -20.76 -31.55 6.11
N ILE A 58 -19.44 -31.51 5.96
CA ILE A 58 -18.80 -31.86 4.69
C ILE A 58 -18.55 -33.35 4.66
N VAL A 59 -19.07 -34.00 3.65
CA VAL A 59 -18.97 -35.47 3.47
C VAL A 59 -18.25 -35.74 2.15
N HIS A 60 -17.25 -36.62 2.21
CA HIS A 60 -16.50 -37.00 0.99
C HIS A 60 -17.42 -37.83 0.07
N PRO A 61 -17.67 -37.37 -1.19
CA PRO A 61 -18.72 -37.96 -2.04
C PRO A 61 -18.48 -39.43 -2.41
N LYS A 62 -17.21 -39.83 -2.56
CA LYS A 62 -16.86 -41.25 -2.94
C LYS A 62 -16.80 -42.20 -1.75
N THR A 63 -16.44 -41.74 -0.56
CA THR A 63 -16.23 -42.64 0.60
C THR A 63 -17.32 -42.56 1.64
N GLY A 64 -18.18 -41.53 1.57
CA GLY A 64 -19.23 -41.28 2.57
C GLY A 64 -18.69 -40.83 3.94
N LYS A 65 -17.36 -40.58 4.04
CA LYS A 65 -16.75 -40.18 5.30
C LYS A 65 -17.02 -38.70 5.58
N THR A 66 -17.52 -38.38 6.77
CA THR A 66 -17.60 -37.01 7.26
C THR A 66 -16.19 -36.46 7.49
N LEU A 67 -15.88 -35.32 6.88
CA LEU A 67 -14.59 -34.64 6.99
C LEU A 67 -14.62 -33.63 8.13
N ASP A 68 -15.70 -32.84 8.22
CA ASP A 68 -15.85 -31.85 9.27
C ASP A 68 -17.31 -31.40 9.44
N GLU A 69 -17.60 -30.82 10.58
CA GLU A 69 -18.83 -30.08 10.88
C GLU A 69 -18.62 -28.61 10.57
N VAL A 70 -19.50 -28.02 9.75
CA VAL A 70 -19.23 -26.71 9.13
C VAL A 70 -20.43 -25.78 9.15
N ILE A 71 -20.13 -24.52 8.96
CA ILE A 71 -21.08 -23.46 8.57
C ILE A 71 -20.83 -23.10 7.12
N VAL A 72 -21.87 -23.09 6.29
CA VAL A 72 -21.80 -22.62 4.91
C VAL A 72 -22.53 -21.30 4.80
N VAL A 73 -21.84 -20.30 4.26
CA VAL A 73 -22.38 -18.95 3.97
C VAL A 73 -22.60 -18.84 2.47
N LEU A 74 -23.81 -18.47 2.08
CA LEU A 74 -24.21 -18.33 0.69
C LEU A 74 -24.38 -16.86 0.31
N MET A 75 -23.68 -16.41 -0.75
CA MET A 75 -23.78 -15.07 -1.31
C MET A 75 -23.93 -15.19 -2.83
N LYS A 76 -25.11 -14.86 -3.35
CA LYS A 76 -25.37 -14.91 -4.81
C LYS A 76 -25.02 -13.59 -5.48
N GLY A 77 -24.52 -13.70 -6.70
CA GLY A 77 -24.29 -12.56 -7.57
C GLY A 77 -25.57 -11.74 -7.83
N PRO A 78 -25.44 -10.43 -8.08
CA PRO A 78 -24.21 -9.64 -8.09
C PRO A 78 -23.75 -9.16 -6.68
N HIS A 79 -24.49 -9.50 -5.62
CA HIS A 79 -24.27 -9.01 -4.25
C HIS A 79 -23.35 -9.94 -3.43
N SER A 80 -22.20 -10.29 -3.98
CA SER A 80 -21.14 -11.12 -3.38
C SER A 80 -19.78 -10.41 -3.46
N TYR A 81 -18.71 -11.08 -3.01
CA TYR A 81 -17.36 -10.51 -3.08
C TYR A 81 -16.86 -10.33 -4.52
N THR A 82 -17.09 -11.30 -5.39
CA THR A 82 -16.66 -11.31 -6.80
C THR A 82 -17.71 -10.81 -7.77
N ALA A 83 -18.91 -10.47 -7.29
CA ALA A 83 -20.16 -10.29 -8.05
C ALA A 83 -20.66 -11.56 -8.76
N GLU A 84 -19.99 -12.72 -8.56
CA GLU A 84 -20.46 -14.06 -8.96
C GLU A 84 -21.19 -14.73 -7.80
N ASP A 85 -21.66 -15.97 -7.98
CA ASP A 85 -22.10 -16.80 -6.86
C ASP A 85 -20.88 -17.19 -6.01
N VAL A 86 -20.95 -16.89 -4.72
CA VAL A 86 -19.89 -17.18 -3.76
C VAL A 86 -20.45 -18.03 -2.61
N VAL A 87 -19.73 -19.10 -2.31
CA VAL A 87 -20.00 -19.94 -1.15
C VAL A 87 -18.76 -20.00 -0.26
N GLU A 88 -18.89 -19.66 1.02
CA GLU A 88 -17.83 -19.84 2.00
C GLU A 88 -18.14 -21.01 2.92
N ILE A 89 -17.20 -21.94 3.03
CA ILE A 89 -17.25 -23.07 3.94
C ILE A 89 -16.36 -22.73 5.14
N GLN A 90 -16.98 -22.50 6.28
CA GLN A 90 -16.33 -22.24 7.55
C GLN A 90 -16.22 -23.56 8.32
N CYS A 91 -15.02 -24.12 8.40
CA CYS A 91 -14.68 -25.36 9.05
C CYS A 91 -13.77 -25.14 10.26
N HIS A 92 -13.38 -26.19 10.97
CA HIS A 92 -12.36 -26.08 12.00
C HIS A 92 -11.01 -25.69 11.38
N GLY A 93 -10.30 -24.72 11.99
CA GLY A 93 -9.07 -24.10 11.48
C GLY A 93 -7.81 -24.94 11.63
N GLY A 94 -7.94 -26.26 11.58
CA GLY A 94 -6.83 -27.20 11.54
C GLY A 94 -6.31 -27.35 10.11
N PHE A 95 -4.99 -27.36 9.92
CA PHE A 95 -4.37 -27.48 8.59
C PHE A 95 -4.89 -28.66 7.77
N VAL A 96 -5.14 -29.80 8.41
CA VAL A 96 -5.60 -31.02 7.75
C VAL A 96 -7.06 -30.90 7.31
N SER A 97 -7.95 -30.38 8.18
CA SER A 97 -9.38 -30.22 7.87
C SER A 97 -9.57 -29.31 6.65
N VAL A 98 -8.99 -28.12 6.69
CA VAL A 98 -9.08 -27.12 5.61
C VAL A 98 -8.54 -27.67 4.29
N ARG A 99 -7.37 -28.33 4.32
CA ARG A 99 -6.75 -28.93 3.14
C ARG A 99 -7.58 -30.07 2.53
N GLU A 100 -8.12 -30.98 3.35
CA GLU A 100 -8.90 -32.12 2.85
C GLU A 100 -10.24 -31.65 2.24
N ILE A 101 -10.88 -30.61 2.81
CA ILE A 101 -12.10 -30.03 2.22
C ILE A 101 -11.78 -29.38 0.86
N LEU A 102 -10.71 -28.57 0.77
CA LEU A 102 -10.27 -27.99 -0.52
C LEU A 102 -10.00 -29.08 -1.55
N LYS A 103 -9.30 -30.15 -1.18
CA LYS A 103 -8.97 -31.27 -2.05
C LYS A 103 -10.20 -31.98 -2.61
N VAL A 104 -11.25 -32.12 -1.79
CA VAL A 104 -12.52 -32.67 -2.24
C VAL A 104 -13.19 -31.74 -3.24
N LEU A 105 -13.23 -30.42 -3.02
CA LEU A 105 -13.76 -29.45 -3.97
C LEU A 105 -13.02 -29.53 -5.32
N LEU A 106 -11.68 -29.58 -5.31
CA LEU A 106 -10.88 -29.71 -6.53
C LEU A 106 -11.18 -31.03 -7.27
N SER A 107 -11.47 -32.13 -6.53
CA SER A 107 -11.85 -33.41 -7.15
C SER A 107 -13.26 -33.41 -7.75
N GLU A 108 -14.11 -32.45 -7.41
CA GLU A 108 -15.45 -32.24 -7.96
C GLU A 108 -15.49 -31.27 -9.15
N GLY A 109 -14.30 -30.90 -9.68
CA GLY A 109 -14.19 -30.10 -10.91
C GLY A 109 -13.95 -28.60 -10.68
N VAL A 110 -13.80 -28.17 -9.46
CA VAL A 110 -13.41 -26.77 -9.16
C VAL A 110 -11.92 -26.60 -9.41
N ARG A 111 -11.52 -25.48 -10.04
CA ARG A 111 -10.11 -25.11 -10.19
C ARG A 111 -9.60 -24.42 -8.93
N GLN A 112 -8.33 -24.63 -8.60
CA GLN A 112 -7.69 -23.83 -7.55
C GLN A 112 -7.52 -22.39 -8.05
N ALA A 113 -7.89 -21.44 -7.20
CA ALA A 113 -7.72 -20.02 -7.50
C ALA A 113 -6.22 -19.65 -7.56
N GLU A 114 -5.90 -18.71 -8.43
CA GLU A 114 -4.60 -18.04 -8.48
C GLU A 114 -4.50 -16.97 -7.39
N GLU A 115 -3.31 -16.42 -7.19
CA GLU A 115 -3.09 -15.30 -6.28
C GLU A 115 -3.92 -14.10 -6.73
N GLY A 116 -4.67 -13.48 -5.81
CA GLY A 116 -5.52 -12.33 -6.08
C GLY A 116 -6.74 -12.56 -6.97
N GLU A 117 -7.04 -13.79 -7.38
CA GLU A 117 -8.06 -14.06 -8.41
C GLU A 117 -9.47 -13.65 -8.00
N PHE A 118 -9.86 -13.79 -6.74
CA PHE A 118 -11.18 -13.33 -6.29
C PHE A 118 -11.33 -11.81 -6.40
N THR A 119 -10.29 -11.05 -6.05
CA THR A 119 -10.30 -9.58 -6.16
C THR A 119 -10.22 -9.15 -7.62
N LYS A 120 -9.46 -9.87 -8.47
CA LYS A 120 -9.42 -9.68 -9.90
C LYS A 120 -10.81 -9.86 -10.54
N ARG A 121 -11.55 -10.92 -10.15
CA ARG A 121 -12.94 -11.13 -10.60
C ARG A 121 -13.87 -10.01 -10.12
N ALA A 122 -13.72 -9.54 -8.89
CA ALA A 122 -14.47 -8.38 -8.40
C ALA A 122 -14.22 -7.12 -9.23
N PHE A 123 -12.97 -6.89 -9.67
CA PHE A 123 -12.60 -5.81 -10.57
C PHE A 123 -13.18 -6.01 -11.99
N LEU A 124 -12.98 -7.18 -12.59
CA LEU A 124 -13.46 -7.48 -13.95
C LEU A 124 -14.99 -7.44 -14.04
N ASN A 125 -15.69 -7.82 -12.98
CA ASN A 125 -17.14 -7.75 -12.88
C ASN A 125 -17.65 -6.35 -12.47
N GLY A 126 -16.79 -5.33 -12.38
CA GLY A 126 -17.15 -3.95 -12.13
C GLY A 126 -17.65 -3.66 -10.70
N ARG A 127 -17.46 -4.58 -9.74
CA ARG A 127 -17.82 -4.33 -8.34
C ARG A 127 -16.90 -3.31 -7.66
N ILE A 128 -15.63 -3.37 -7.99
CA ILE A 128 -14.59 -2.44 -7.51
C ILE A 128 -13.74 -1.99 -8.69
N ASP A 129 -13.13 -0.83 -8.58
CA ASP A 129 -12.10 -0.39 -9.52
C ASP A 129 -10.69 -0.78 -9.04
N LEU A 130 -9.66 -0.44 -9.84
CA LEU A 130 -8.30 -0.87 -9.55
C LEU A 130 -7.75 -0.22 -8.27
N THR A 131 -8.07 1.06 -8.00
CA THR A 131 -7.61 1.73 -6.77
C THR A 131 -8.23 1.09 -5.53
N GLN A 132 -9.48 0.65 -5.62
CA GLN A 132 -10.17 -0.09 -4.56
C GLN A 132 -9.60 -1.51 -4.39
N ALA A 133 -9.23 -2.16 -5.51
CA ALA A 133 -8.55 -3.46 -5.45
C ALA A 133 -7.20 -3.35 -4.72
N GLU A 134 -6.37 -2.36 -5.07
CA GLU A 134 -5.09 -2.11 -4.39
C GLU A 134 -5.28 -1.81 -2.89
N ALA A 135 -6.33 -1.06 -2.53
CA ALA A 135 -6.66 -0.76 -1.15
C ALA A 135 -6.93 -2.01 -0.29
N ILE A 136 -7.41 -3.12 -0.89
CA ILE A 136 -7.61 -4.39 -0.16
C ILE A 136 -6.28 -4.94 0.35
N ILE A 137 -5.20 -4.85 -0.45
CA ILE A 137 -3.85 -5.25 0.02
C ILE A 137 -3.40 -4.30 1.13
N ASP A 138 -3.54 -3.00 0.91
CA ASP A 138 -3.09 -1.99 1.86
C ASP A 138 -3.80 -2.13 3.23
N ILE A 139 -5.09 -2.55 3.25
CA ILE A 139 -5.81 -2.87 4.48
C ILE A 139 -5.21 -4.11 5.19
N ILE A 140 -4.86 -5.15 4.43
CA ILE A 140 -4.29 -6.39 4.98
C ILE A 140 -2.89 -6.13 5.54
N ASP A 141 -2.12 -5.30 4.85
CA ASP A 141 -0.73 -4.98 5.19
C ASP A 141 -0.59 -3.82 6.18
N ALA A 142 -1.67 -3.10 6.49
CA ALA A 142 -1.66 -1.95 7.40
C ALA A 142 -1.03 -2.30 8.75
N LYS A 143 -0.06 -1.51 9.20
CA LYS A 143 0.67 -1.70 10.45
C LYS A 143 0.22 -0.72 11.55
N THR A 144 -0.50 0.34 11.19
CA THR A 144 -0.98 1.37 12.10
C THR A 144 -2.42 1.73 11.81
N GLU A 145 -3.10 2.36 12.78
CA GLU A 145 -4.47 2.86 12.60
C GLU A 145 -4.55 3.89 11.47
N GLN A 146 -3.54 4.76 11.35
CA GLN A 146 -3.50 5.78 10.30
C GLN A 146 -3.34 5.17 8.90
N SER A 147 -2.47 4.15 8.75
CA SER A 147 -2.35 3.43 7.45
C SER A 147 -3.62 2.68 7.10
N LEU A 148 -4.29 2.08 8.09
CA LEU A 148 -5.59 1.43 7.90
C LEU A 148 -6.66 2.43 7.46
N GLU A 149 -6.74 3.61 8.09
CA GLU A 149 -7.69 4.67 7.74
C GLU A 149 -7.51 5.14 6.29
N VAL A 150 -6.27 5.38 5.86
CA VAL A 150 -5.96 5.74 4.46
C VAL A 150 -6.44 4.65 3.49
N ALA A 151 -6.15 3.38 3.79
CA ALA A 151 -6.55 2.26 2.94
C ALA A 151 -8.07 2.07 2.90
N VAL A 152 -8.78 2.24 4.02
CA VAL A 152 -10.24 2.16 4.07
C VAL A 152 -10.89 3.28 3.27
N ASN A 153 -10.41 4.53 3.39
CA ASN A 153 -10.90 5.66 2.60
C ASN A 153 -10.71 5.43 1.10
N GLN A 154 -9.59 4.81 0.70
CA GLN A 154 -9.35 4.44 -0.70
C GLN A 154 -10.32 3.31 -1.15
N LEU A 155 -10.57 2.29 -0.31
CA LEU A 155 -11.54 1.23 -0.59
C LEU A 155 -12.97 1.76 -0.76
N ASP A 156 -13.36 2.79 0.00
CA ASP A 156 -14.65 3.50 -0.12
C ASP A 156 -14.78 4.31 -1.44
N GLY A 157 -13.70 4.34 -2.23
CA GLY A 157 -13.67 4.94 -3.56
C GLY A 157 -13.54 6.46 -3.55
N THR A 158 -13.02 7.07 -2.48
CA THR A 158 -12.83 8.52 -2.39
C THR A 158 -11.89 9.02 -3.48
N LEU A 159 -10.75 8.35 -3.69
CA LEU A 159 -9.81 8.66 -4.77
C LEU A 159 -10.45 8.45 -6.15
N SER A 160 -11.14 7.34 -6.36
CA SER A 160 -11.79 7.03 -7.63
C SER A 160 -12.83 8.07 -8.03
N LYS A 161 -13.63 8.54 -7.07
CA LYS A 161 -14.61 9.60 -7.32
C LYS A 161 -13.94 10.91 -7.74
N TYR A 162 -12.81 11.24 -7.09
CA TYR A 162 -12.04 12.44 -7.43
C TYR A 162 -11.45 12.36 -8.85
N ILE A 163 -10.84 11.23 -9.20
CA ILE A 163 -10.26 10.98 -10.53
C ILE A 163 -11.36 11.02 -11.62
N ARG A 164 -12.51 10.37 -11.38
CA ARG A 164 -13.63 10.41 -12.33
C ARG A 164 -14.14 11.82 -12.55
N ALA A 165 -14.26 12.62 -11.52
CA ALA A 165 -14.67 14.02 -11.67
C ALA A 165 -13.70 14.82 -12.56
N LEU A 166 -12.38 14.67 -12.41
CA LEU A 166 -11.39 15.27 -13.29
C LEU A 166 -11.54 14.78 -14.75
N ARG A 167 -11.77 13.48 -14.93
CA ARG A 167 -11.98 12.90 -16.25
C ARG A 167 -13.26 13.37 -16.92
N ASP A 168 -14.34 13.55 -16.16
CA ASP A 168 -15.60 14.08 -16.67
C ASP A 168 -15.44 15.52 -17.17
N GLU A 169 -14.66 16.35 -16.47
CA GLU A 169 -14.34 17.70 -16.90
C GLU A 169 -13.49 17.69 -18.19
N LEU A 170 -12.47 16.83 -18.26
CA LEU A 170 -11.62 16.73 -19.46
C LEU A 170 -12.36 16.17 -20.68
N ILE A 171 -13.20 15.13 -20.52
CA ILE A 171 -13.94 14.55 -21.65
C ILE A 171 -14.99 15.51 -22.20
N ALA A 172 -15.62 16.32 -21.34
CA ALA A 172 -16.54 17.36 -21.79
C ALA A 172 -15.80 18.42 -22.64
N MET A 173 -14.59 18.81 -22.24
CA MET A 173 -13.73 19.72 -23.00
C MET A 173 -13.29 19.11 -24.34
N ILE A 174 -12.81 17.86 -24.33
CA ILE A 174 -12.42 17.13 -25.55
C ILE A 174 -13.58 17.08 -26.53
N ALA A 175 -14.77 16.66 -26.08
CA ALA A 175 -15.94 16.57 -26.91
C ALA A 175 -16.30 17.92 -27.56
N HIS A 176 -16.22 19.01 -26.82
CA HIS A 176 -16.49 20.36 -27.35
C HIS A 176 -15.45 20.76 -28.42
N LEU A 177 -14.16 20.49 -28.16
CA LEU A 177 -13.08 20.78 -29.10
C LEU A 177 -13.17 19.94 -30.38
N GLU A 178 -13.51 18.65 -30.27
CA GLU A 178 -13.67 17.77 -31.44
C GLU A 178 -14.80 18.22 -32.35
N VAL A 179 -15.94 18.65 -31.78
CA VAL A 179 -17.05 19.20 -32.57
C VAL A 179 -16.59 20.44 -33.35
N THR A 180 -15.80 21.32 -32.73
CA THR A 180 -15.24 22.53 -33.39
C THR A 180 -14.25 22.17 -34.53
N ILE A 181 -13.47 21.10 -34.35
CA ILE A 181 -12.49 20.62 -35.36
C ILE A 181 -13.20 19.95 -36.54
N ASP A 182 -14.21 19.11 -36.27
CA ASP A 182 -14.87 18.26 -37.27
C ASP A 182 -15.89 19.04 -38.12
N TYR A 183 -16.47 20.13 -37.58
CA TYR A 183 -17.54 20.90 -38.23
C TYR A 183 -17.22 22.41 -38.32
N PRO A 184 -16.12 22.80 -38.99
CA PRO A 184 -15.69 24.21 -39.06
C PRO A 184 -16.62 25.10 -39.91
N GLU A 185 -17.54 24.49 -40.69
CA GLU A 185 -18.48 25.23 -41.55
C GLU A 185 -19.86 25.45 -40.91
N GLU A 186 -20.14 24.85 -39.74
CA GLU A 186 -21.38 25.13 -39.00
C GLU A 186 -21.19 26.36 -38.10
N ASP A 187 -22.29 27.15 -37.88
CA ASP A 187 -22.28 28.31 -36.95
C ASP A 187 -22.12 27.88 -35.48
N ILE A 188 -21.10 27.05 -35.19
CA ILE A 188 -20.69 26.67 -33.86
C ILE A 188 -19.68 27.73 -33.39
N GLU A 189 -19.90 28.30 -32.20
CA GLU A 189 -18.92 29.23 -31.62
C GLU A 189 -17.55 28.54 -31.56
N GLU A 190 -16.58 29.04 -32.31
CA GLU A 190 -15.21 28.54 -32.26
C GLU A 190 -14.67 28.68 -30.83
N VAL A 191 -14.31 27.54 -30.22
CA VAL A 191 -13.65 27.52 -28.91
C VAL A 191 -12.30 28.23 -29.05
N SER A 192 -12.15 29.36 -28.42
CA SER A 192 -10.89 30.08 -28.41
C SER A 192 -9.86 29.32 -27.56
N ALA A 193 -8.57 29.36 -27.95
CA ALA A 193 -7.47 28.83 -27.16
C ALA A 193 -7.48 29.35 -25.71
N GLN A 194 -7.96 30.58 -25.52
CA GLN A 194 -8.08 31.19 -24.19
C GLN A 194 -9.18 30.53 -23.34
N GLU A 195 -10.28 30.12 -23.94
CA GLU A 195 -11.36 29.36 -23.21
C GLU A 195 -10.87 27.99 -22.78
N VAL A 196 -10.11 27.30 -23.64
CA VAL A 196 -9.46 26.02 -23.27
C VAL A 196 -8.54 26.23 -22.08
N ARG A 197 -7.69 27.25 -22.13
CA ARG A 197 -6.79 27.58 -21.01
C ARG A 197 -7.56 27.82 -19.72
N THR A 198 -8.59 28.67 -19.77
CA THR A 198 -9.41 29.00 -18.60
C THR A 198 -10.11 27.76 -18.01
N GLY A 199 -10.49 26.79 -18.87
CA GLY A 199 -11.06 25.53 -18.44
C GLY A 199 -10.05 24.56 -17.84
N LEU A 200 -8.79 24.57 -18.30
CA LEU A 200 -7.73 23.68 -17.79
C LEU A 200 -7.15 24.15 -16.44
N GLU A 201 -7.06 25.45 -16.19
CA GLU A 201 -6.48 26.01 -14.96
C GLU A 201 -7.09 25.42 -13.67
N PRO A 202 -8.45 25.34 -13.50
CA PRO A 202 -9.03 24.74 -12.30
C PRO A 202 -8.76 23.25 -12.17
N ILE A 203 -8.60 22.52 -13.30
CA ILE A 203 -8.27 21.08 -13.31
C ILE A 203 -6.84 20.90 -12.81
N LEU A 204 -5.90 21.70 -13.28
CA LEU A 204 -4.50 21.71 -12.83
C LEU A 204 -4.39 22.03 -11.33
N GLU A 205 -5.14 23.02 -10.82
CA GLU A 205 -5.18 23.33 -9.38
C GLU A 205 -5.68 22.14 -8.52
N LYS A 206 -6.71 21.44 -9.00
CA LYS A 206 -7.21 20.23 -8.33
C LYS A 206 -6.16 19.12 -8.35
N MET A 207 -5.44 18.94 -9.48
CA MET A 207 -4.36 17.95 -9.57
C MET A 207 -3.19 18.30 -8.64
N ASP A 208 -2.79 19.56 -8.57
CA ASP A 208 -1.75 20.03 -7.66
C ASP A 208 -2.12 19.83 -6.18
N THR A 209 -3.38 20.10 -5.83
CA THR A 209 -3.90 19.87 -4.48
C THR A 209 -3.79 18.38 -4.11
N LEU A 210 -4.14 17.50 -5.04
CA LEU A 210 -4.05 16.05 -4.79
C LEU A 210 -2.59 15.57 -4.75
N LEU A 211 -1.72 16.06 -5.65
CA LEU A 211 -0.28 15.75 -5.65
C LEU A 211 0.43 16.23 -4.37
N ALA A 212 0.00 17.33 -3.78
CA ALA A 212 0.54 17.80 -2.51
C ALA A 212 0.35 16.80 -1.35
N THR A 213 -0.62 15.87 -1.47
CA THR A 213 -0.83 14.80 -0.49
C THR A 213 0.12 13.60 -0.66
N ALA A 214 0.80 13.50 -1.81
CA ALA A 214 1.50 12.28 -2.22
C ALA A 214 2.61 11.85 -1.26
N GLN A 215 3.46 12.78 -0.82
CA GLN A 215 4.54 12.45 0.11
C GLN A 215 4.00 11.90 1.43
N ARG A 216 3.00 12.58 2.02
CA ARG A 216 2.36 12.14 3.25
C ARG A 216 1.68 10.79 3.08
N GLY A 217 0.89 10.61 2.02
CA GLY A 217 0.20 9.36 1.74
C GLY A 217 1.16 8.18 1.59
N LYS A 218 2.27 8.37 0.87
CA LYS A 218 3.33 7.36 0.73
C LYS A 218 3.95 6.99 2.08
N LEU A 219 4.29 7.97 2.91
CA LEU A 219 4.87 7.71 4.24
C LEU A 219 3.89 7.00 5.19
N LEU A 220 2.60 7.31 5.11
CA LEU A 220 1.57 6.62 5.90
C LEU A 220 1.32 5.19 5.42
N ARG A 221 1.44 4.92 4.14
CA ARG A 221 1.26 3.60 3.53
C ARG A 221 2.49 2.71 3.71
N ASP A 222 3.64 3.16 3.21
CA ASP A 222 4.87 2.36 3.12
C ASP A 222 5.68 2.40 4.42
N GLY A 223 5.42 3.39 5.27
CA GLY A 223 6.19 3.70 6.47
C GLY A 223 7.39 4.59 6.19
N VAL A 224 7.85 5.29 7.22
CA VAL A 224 9.07 6.10 7.18
C VAL A 224 10.27 5.18 7.28
N MET A 225 11.13 5.18 6.27
CA MET A 225 12.36 4.39 6.27
C MET A 225 13.46 5.08 7.08
N VAL A 226 13.85 4.48 8.21
CA VAL A 226 14.87 5.00 9.12
C VAL A 226 16.10 4.10 9.11
N SER A 227 17.26 4.68 8.78
CA SER A 227 18.55 4.02 8.92
C SER A 227 19.26 4.50 10.17
N ILE A 228 19.68 3.57 11.05
CA ILE A 228 20.43 3.89 12.26
C ILE A 228 21.90 3.54 12.01
N ILE A 229 22.76 4.56 11.95
CA ILE A 229 24.19 4.43 11.69
C ILE A 229 25.02 4.97 12.88
N GLY A 230 26.28 4.64 12.91
CA GLY A 230 27.24 5.08 13.94
C GLY A 230 28.32 4.02 14.21
N ARG A 231 29.38 4.38 14.92
CA ARG A 231 30.48 3.48 15.24
C ARG A 231 30.06 2.30 16.13
N PRO A 232 30.86 1.21 16.20
CA PRO A 232 30.68 0.17 17.21
C PRO A 232 30.64 0.77 18.61
N ASN A 233 29.78 0.25 19.48
CA ASN A 233 29.63 0.70 20.87
C ASN A 233 29.13 2.16 21.08
N ALA A 234 28.69 2.86 20.04
CA ALA A 234 28.03 4.16 20.18
C ALA A 234 26.65 4.06 20.87
N GLY A 235 26.08 2.85 20.95
CA GLY A 235 24.80 2.59 21.61
C GLY A 235 23.62 2.36 20.68
N LYS A 236 23.88 2.02 19.42
CA LYS A 236 22.83 1.69 18.42
C LYS A 236 21.87 0.59 18.91
N SER A 237 22.41 -0.52 19.40
CA SER A 237 21.60 -1.63 19.93
C SER A 237 20.80 -1.23 21.18
N SER A 238 21.34 -0.34 22.02
CA SER A 238 20.60 0.20 23.17
C SER A 238 19.46 1.10 22.73
N LEU A 239 19.68 1.95 21.72
CA LEU A 239 18.66 2.79 21.10
C LEU A 239 17.54 1.93 20.51
N MET A 240 17.90 0.90 19.73
CA MET A 240 16.93 -0.06 19.17
C MET A 240 16.09 -0.72 20.26
N ASN A 241 16.77 -1.22 21.31
CA ASN A 241 16.06 -1.87 22.42
C ASN A 241 15.16 -0.89 23.19
N ALA A 242 15.54 0.38 23.30
CA ALA A 242 14.70 1.42 23.91
C ALA A 242 13.45 1.68 23.05
N LEU A 243 13.61 1.82 21.72
CA LEU A 243 12.51 1.99 20.79
C LEU A 243 11.55 0.80 20.77
N LEU A 244 12.06 -0.43 20.91
CA LEU A 244 11.26 -1.66 20.94
C LEU A 244 10.54 -1.90 22.27
N ARG A 245 11.06 -1.38 23.40
CA ARG A 245 10.48 -1.57 24.76
C ARG A 245 9.34 -0.62 25.09
N GLU A 246 9.29 0.55 24.50
CA GLU A 246 8.11 1.40 24.61
C GLU A 246 6.96 0.67 23.91
N ASP A 247 5.74 0.62 24.51
CA ASP A 247 4.52 -0.06 24.01
C ASP A 247 4.08 0.36 22.57
N ARG A 248 5.02 0.86 21.81
CA ARG A 248 4.90 1.43 20.46
C ARG A 248 5.30 0.45 19.34
N ALA A 249 5.85 -0.71 19.69
CA ALA A 249 6.33 -1.66 18.68
C ALA A 249 5.39 -2.86 18.53
N ILE A 250 4.66 -2.93 17.45
CA ILE A 250 4.03 -4.18 17.00
C ILE A 250 5.05 -4.91 16.14
N VAL A 251 5.87 -5.76 16.76
CA VAL A 251 6.74 -6.69 16.03
C VAL A 251 5.85 -7.79 15.45
N THR A 252 5.46 -7.68 14.19
CA THR A 252 4.80 -8.78 13.49
C THR A 252 5.87 -9.67 12.85
N ASN A 253 6.18 -10.80 13.50
CA ASN A 253 6.84 -11.89 12.82
C ASN A 253 5.82 -12.50 11.85
N ILE A 254 5.80 -12.07 10.61
CA ILE A 254 5.03 -12.73 9.54
C ILE A 254 5.91 -13.88 9.02
N PRO A 255 5.53 -15.16 9.28
CA PRO A 255 6.25 -16.28 8.69
C PRO A 255 6.03 -16.28 7.18
N GLY A 256 7.08 -16.07 6.39
CA GLY A 256 7.00 -16.17 4.93
C GLY A 256 7.66 -15.05 4.14
N THR A 257 8.07 -13.94 4.77
CA THR A 257 8.86 -12.90 4.08
C THR A 257 10.32 -13.31 4.06
N THR A 258 10.81 -13.60 2.86
CA THR A 258 12.07 -14.25 2.50
C THR A 258 13.30 -13.38 2.75
N ARG A 259 14.27 -13.97 3.41
CA ARG A 259 15.72 -14.12 3.22
C ARG A 259 16.66 -12.93 3.03
N ASP A 260 16.30 -11.68 2.72
CA ASP A 260 17.32 -10.71 2.30
C ASP A 260 17.53 -9.46 3.19
N SER A 261 16.66 -9.17 4.16
CA SER A 261 16.92 -8.19 5.23
C SER A 261 15.94 -8.38 6.39
N ILE A 262 16.43 -8.41 7.62
CA ILE A 262 15.57 -8.38 8.80
C ILE A 262 15.13 -6.92 8.96
N GLU A 263 13.96 -6.58 8.41
CA GLU A 263 13.32 -5.30 8.60
C GLU A 263 12.46 -5.37 9.87
N GLU A 264 12.58 -4.42 10.74
CA GLU A 264 11.72 -4.27 11.92
C GLU A 264 10.78 -3.10 11.73
N PHE A 265 9.51 -3.32 12.08
CA PHE A 265 8.48 -2.29 12.03
C PHE A 265 8.21 -1.78 13.43
N LEU A 266 8.19 -0.47 13.57
CA LEU A 266 7.80 0.26 14.77
C LEU A 266 6.60 1.13 14.46
N THR A 267 5.85 1.49 15.50
CA THR A 267 4.82 2.53 15.40
C THR A 267 5.24 3.73 16.27
N ILE A 268 5.44 4.88 15.66
CA ILE A 268 5.77 6.11 16.38
C ILE A 268 4.64 7.11 16.16
N GLN A 269 3.87 7.42 17.20
CA GLN A 269 2.69 8.30 17.17
C GLN A 269 1.69 7.96 16.04
N GLY A 270 1.46 6.66 15.83
CA GLY A 270 0.55 6.17 14.78
C GLY A 270 1.17 6.09 13.37
N ILE A 271 2.41 6.55 13.18
CA ILE A 271 3.13 6.50 11.91
C ILE A 271 3.93 5.20 11.85
N PRO A 272 3.81 4.40 10.77
CA PRO A 272 4.63 3.22 10.59
C PRO A 272 6.08 3.62 10.29
N VAL A 273 7.03 3.02 10.98
CA VAL A 273 8.47 3.23 10.80
C VAL A 273 9.14 1.92 10.47
N ARG A 274 9.91 1.87 9.37
CA ARG A 274 10.71 0.73 8.96
C ARG A 274 12.17 0.99 9.30
N LEU A 275 12.73 0.14 10.13
CA LEU A 275 14.16 0.19 10.44
C LEU A 275 14.92 -0.66 9.42
N ILE A 276 15.89 -0.03 8.74
CA ILE A 276 16.73 -0.69 7.75
C ILE A 276 17.97 -1.25 8.48
N ASP A 277 18.32 -2.50 8.15
CA ASP A 277 19.53 -3.21 8.63
C ASP A 277 19.60 -3.47 10.15
N THR A 278 18.57 -4.14 10.68
CA THR A 278 18.59 -4.61 12.07
C THR A 278 19.53 -5.82 12.27
N ALA A 279 19.90 -6.54 11.21
CA ALA A 279 20.80 -7.71 11.29
C ALA A 279 22.23 -7.33 11.72
N GLY A 280 22.77 -6.24 11.19
CA GLY A 280 24.11 -5.73 11.60
C GLY A 280 24.15 -5.17 13.02
N ILE A 281 22.99 -4.95 13.64
CA ILE A 281 22.89 -4.40 15.00
C ILE A 281 22.76 -5.53 16.05
N ARG A 282 22.25 -6.73 15.65
CA ARG A 282 21.99 -7.87 16.55
C ARG A 282 23.11 -8.93 16.57
N GLU A 283 23.89 -9.07 15.51
CA GLU A 283 24.96 -10.07 15.45
C GLU A 283 26.27 -9.52 16.01
N THR A 284 26.80 -10.25 16.96
CA THR A 284 28.05 -10.19 17.69
C THR A 284 29.24 -9.42 17.05
N GLU A 285 30.00 -8.82 17.94
CA GLU A 285 31.12 -7.90 17.84
C GLU A 285 32.20 -8.15 16.74
N ASP A 286 32.23 -9.31 16.08
CA ASP A 286 33.37 -9.71 15.23
C ASP A 286 33.16 -9.54 13.71
N ILE A 287 31.93 -9.31 13.20
CA ILE A 287 31.66 -9.23 11.74
C ILE A 287 31.50 -7.79 11.23
N VAL A 288 31.34 -6.81 12.12
CA VAL A 288 31.03 -5.40 11.77
C VAL A 288 32.28 -4.56 11.45
N GLU A 289 33.46 -5.05 11.71
CA GLU A 289 34.74 -4.30 11.45
C GLU A 289 35.04 -4.06 9.96
N SER A 290 34.32 -4.71 9.02
CA SER A 290 34.57 -4.57 7.57
C SER A 290 33.44 -3.99 6.76
N MET A 291 32.35 -3.52 7.36
CA MET A 291 31.26 -2.87 6.65
C MET A 291 31.62 -1.40 6.35
N GLY A 292 32.48 -1.22 5.34
CA GLY A 292 32.97 0.09 4.91
C GLY A 292 31.88 1.04 4.43
N VAL A 293 32.27 2.29 4.30
CA VAL A 293 31.53 3.47 3.80
C VAL A 293 30.59 3.17 2.61
N GLU A 294 30.89 2.15 1.82
CA GLU A 294 30.13 1.75 0.62
C GLU A 294 28.78 1.08 0.95
N LYS A 295 28.71 0.27 2.00
CA LYS A 295 27.46 -0.33 2.47
C LYS A 295 26.59 0.70 3.20
N ALA A 296 27.22 1.60 3.98
CA ALA A 296 26.50 2.73 4.59
C ALA A 296 25.84 3.60 3.51
N ARG A 297 26.51 3.87 2.37
CA ARG A 297 25.92 4.62 1.25
C ARG A 297 24.65 3.97 0.69
N GLN A 298 24.64 2.64 0.50
CA GLN A 298 23.47 1.93 -0.03
C GLN A 298 22.25 2.03 0.90
N TYR A 299 22.44 2.06 2.21
CA TYR A 299 21.38 2.23 3.20
C TYR A 299 20.91 3.68 3.29
N LEU A 300 21.85 4.62 3.18
CA LEU A 300 21.55 6.05 3.18
C LEU A 300 20.68 6.45 1.97
N ASP A 301 20.88 5.81 0.83
CA ASP A 301 20.12 6.12 -0.39
C ASP A 301 18.65 5.63 -0.34
N LYS A 302 18.34 4.70 0.55
CA LYS A 302 17.00 4.18 0.77
C LYS A 302 16.26 4.84 1.93
N ALA A 303 16.97 5.50 2.84
CA ALA A 303 16.41 6.05 4.06
C ALA A 303 15.72 7.42 3.82
N ASP A 304 14.52 7.58 4.35
CA ASP A 304 13.83 8.87 4.43
C ASP A 304 14.44 9.74 5.54
N ILE A 305 14.90 9.11 6.63
CA ILE A 305 15.59 9.74 7.76
C ILE A 305 16.83 8.92 8.15
N VAL A 306 17.92 9.61 8.38
CA VAL A 306 19.15 9.00 8.93
C VAL A 306 19.29 9.37 10.39
N VAL A 307 19.47 8.36 11.25
CA VAL A 307 19.79 8.55 12.66
C VAL A 307 21.24 8.17 12.88
N LEU A 308 22.08 9.17 13.14
CA LEU A 308 23.48 8.95 13.49
C LEU A 308 23.64 8.97 15.02
N VAL A 309 24.13 7.86 15.57
CA VAL A 309 24.40 7.72 17.01
C VAL A 309 25.89 7.90 17.26
N ILE A 310 26.24 8.89 18.08
CA ILE A 310 27.60 9.24 18.47
C ILE A 310 27.74 9.02 19.99
N ASP A 311 28.87 8.47 20.43
CA ASP A 311 29.21 8.36 21.85
C ASP A 311 29.66 9.73 22.39
N GLY A 312 28.74 10.49 22.99
CA GLY A 312 29.03 11.83 23.52
C GLY A 312 30.03 11.89 24.68
N SER A 313 30.35 10.74 25.28
CA SER A 313 31.34 10.67 26.36
C SER A 313 32.80 10.66 25.89
N LYS A 314 33.04 10.66 24.57
CA LYS A 314 34.37 10.63 23.95
C LYS A 314 34.52 11.77 22.95
N PRO A 315 35.79 12.20 22.65
CA PRO A 315 36.02 13.13 21.57
C PRO A 315 35.55 12.58 20.21
N LEU A 316 35.16 13.46 19.31
CA LEU A 316 34.73 13.12 17.96
C LEU A 316 35.85 12.49 17.14
N GLU A 317 35.66 11.29 16.67
CA GLU A 317 36.64 10.53 15.90
C GLU A 317 36.55 10.87 14.38
N PRO A 318 37.65 10.69 13.61
CA PRO A 318 37.66 11.01 12.18
C PRO A 318 36.55 10.31 11.37
N GLU A 319 36.24 9.04 11.68
CA GLU A 319 35.17 8.27 11.03
C GLU A 319 33.79 8.87 11.29
N GLU A 320 33.55 9.43 12.48
CA GLU A 320 32.30 10.10 12.81
C GLU A 320 32.15 11.42 12.04
N GLN A 321 33.29 12.14 11.83
CA GLN A 321 33.31 13.34 11.00
C GLN A 321 32.99 13.02 9.54
N GLU A 322 33.51 11.92 8.99
CA GLU A 322 33.15 11.45 7.63
C GLU A 322 31.68 11.11 7.52
N LEU A 323 31.10 10.43 8.51
CA LEU A 323 29.66 10.12 8.54
C LEU A 323 28.81 11.42 8.61
N LEU A 324 29.18 12.38 9.45
CA LEU A 324 28.51 13.69 9.54
C LEU A 324 28.53 14.42 8.18
N GLN A 325 29.67 14.45 7.50
CA GLN A 325 29.78 15.05 6.17
C GLN A 325 28.91 14.33 5.13
N LEU A 326 28.80 13.00 5.21
CA LEU A 326 28.03 12.18 4.29
C LEU A 326 26.51 12.45 4.41
N ILE A 327 26.03 12.81 5.59
CA ILE A 327 24.61 13.04 5.88
C ILE A 327 24.22 14.52 6.00
N ALA A 328 25.16 15.45 5.87
CA ALA A 328 24.99 16.88 6.14
C ALA A 328 23.86 17.59 5.36
N ASN A 329 23.41 17.04 4.23
CA ASN A 329 22.35 17.62 3.41
C ASN A 329 21.14 16.68 3.27
N ARG A 330 20.98 15.73 4.17
CA ARG A 330 19.87 14.79 4.20
C ARG A 330 19.03 14.99 5.47
N PRO A 331 17.72 14.63 5.45
CA PRO A 331 16.95 14.58 6.67
C PRO A 331 17.66 13.65 7.69
N SER A 332 18.19 14.23 8.75
CA SER A 332 19.04 13.48 9.69
C SER A 332 18.88 13.97 11.12
N ILE A 333 18.95 13.02 12.05
CA ILE A 333 18.94 13.25 13.50
C ILE A 333 20.28 12.78 14.05
N ILE A 334 20.96 13.64 14.79
CA ILE A 334 22.20 13.28 15.47
C ILE A 334 21.89 13.03 16.94
N PHE A 335 22.12 11.81 17.40
CA PHE A 335 22.02 11.46 18.80
C PHE A 335 23.38 11.45 19.46
N LEU A 336 23.63 12.43 20.33
CA LEU A 336 24.76 12.41 21.27
C LEU A 336 24.37 11.53 22.45
N ASN A 337 24.72 10.25 22.38
CA ASN A 337 24.32 9.24 23.33
C ASN A 337 25.24 9.23 24.60
N LYS A 338 24.80 8.50 25.61
CA LYS A 338 25.41 8.36 26.92
C LYS A 338 25.39 9.68 27.73
N ALA A 339 24.23 10.36 27.71
CA ALA A 339 24.01 11.56 28.52
C ALA A 339 24.17 11.33 30.03
N ASP A 340 24.08 10.09 30.48
CA ASP A 340 24.35 9.63 31.83
C ASP A 340 25.86 9.71 32.22
N GLN A 341 26.73 9.97 31.24
CA GLN A 341 28.19 10.15 31.45
C GLN A 341 28.59 11.60 31.15
N MET A 342 29.81 11.95 31.52
CA MET A 342 30.37 13.28 31.24
C MET A 342 30.48 13.47 29.72
N GLN A 343 29.82 14.48 29.18
CA GLN A 343 29.83 14.76 27.73
C GLN A 343 31.15 15.46 27.35
N CYS A 344 31.78 14.98 26.28
CA CYS A 344 32.99 15.54 25.68
C CYS A 344 32.70 16.32 24.39
N ILE A 345 31.50 16.16 23.81
CA ILE A 345 31.07 16.79 22.55
C ILE A 345 29.89 17.72 22.83
N MET A 346 29.98 18.95 22.31
CA MET A 346 28.90 19.93 22.39
C MET A 346 28.05 19.92 21.09
N LYS A 347 26.75 20.24 21.19
CA LYS A 347 25.85 20.32 20.02
C LYS A 347 26.34 21.32 18.97
N GLU A 348 26.95 22.43 19.44
CA GLU A 348 27.50 23.51 18.63
C GLU A 348 28.65 23.03 17.74
N GLU A 349 29.46 22.10 18.25
CA GLU A 349 30.56 21.49 17.48
C GLU A 349 30.03 20.66 16.30
N ILE A 350 28.99 19.90 16.53
CA ILE A 350 28.33 19.11 15.47
C ILE A 350 27.64 20.03 14.47
N ALA A 351 26.91 21.06 14.94
CA ALA A 351 26.22 22.03 14.09
C ALA A 351 27.19 22.82 13.19
N ALA A 352 28.44 22.97 13.58
CA ALA A 352 29.48 23.59 12.75
C ALA A 352 29.96 22.72 11.58
N LEU A 353 29.69 21.39 11.60
CA LEU A 353 30.11 20.42 10.58
C LEU A 353 29.10 20.21 9.48
N GLY A 354 27.84 20.69 9.63
CA GLY A 354 26.81 20.53 8.63
C GLY A 354 25.42 20.99 9.09
N THR A 355 24.45 20.92 8.17
CA THR A 355 23.04 21.18 8.50
C THR A 355 22.35 19.85 8.73
N PHE A 356 21.78 19.66 9.92
CA PHE A 356 21.05 18.47 10.34
C PHE A 356 19.64 18.88 10.77
N THR A 357 18.68 17.97 10.69
CA THR A 357 17.28 18.26 11.08
C THR A 357 17.19 18.52 12.58
N GLU A 358 17.87 17.69 13.39
CA GLU A 358 17.89 17.84 14.85
C GLU A 358 19.18 17.27 15.44
N ILE A 359 19.68 17.88 16.53
CA ILE A 359 20.82 17.37 17.31
C ILE A 359 20.36 17.23 18.76
N VAL A 360 20.29 15.99 19.25
CA VAL A 360 19.71 15.66 20.56
C VAL A 360 20.72 14.92 21.42
N THR A 361 20.83 15.31 22.70
CA THR A 361 21.56 14.56 23.69
C THR A 361 20.64 13.54 24.35
N ILE A 362 21.01 12.26 24.33
CA ILE A 362 20.17 11.15 24.79
C ILE A 362 20.91 10.21 25.74
N SER A 363 20.18 9.48 26.57
CA SER A 363 20.67 8.26 27.21
C SER A 363 19.81 7.07 26.76
N ALA A 364 20.24 6.38 25.72
CA ALA A 364 19.56 5.21 25.21
C ALA A 364 19.42 4.10 26.26
N ALA A 365 20.32 4.03 27.23
CA ALA A 365 20.30 3.07 28.35
C ALA A 365 19.15 3.40 29.33
N GLN A 366 18.81 4.68 29.51
CA GLN A 366 17.77 5.17 30.40
C GLN A 366 16.46 5.47 29.69
N GLY A 367 16.43 5.42 28.33
CA GLY A 367 15.26 5.75 27.52
C GLY A 367 14.99 7.24 27.38
N GLU A 368 15.97 8.11 27.69
CA GLU A 368 15.83 9.56 27.60
C GLU A 368 16.12 10.07 26.18
N GLY A 369 15.31 11.02 25.68
CA GLY A 369 15.49 11.69 24.40
C GLY A 369 14.80 11.00 23.21
N MET A 370 13.94 10.00 23.45
CA MET A 370 13.20 9.31 22.38
C MET A 370 12.07 10.16 21.78
N ASP A 371 11.51 11.09 22.55
CA ASP A 371 10.42 11.97 22.11
C ASP A 371 10.84 12.91 20.97
N GLU A 372 12.12 13.27 20.90
CA GLU A 372 12.66 14.12 19.84
C GLU A 372 12.65 13.40 18.48
N MET A 373 12.96 12.12 18.44
CA MET A 373 12.82 11.31 17.22
C MET A 373 11.37 11.25 16.77
N ALA A 374 10.44 11.07 17.72
CA ALA A 374 9.01 11.07 17.41
C ALA A 374 8.56 12.41 16.81
N LYS A 375 9.02 13.55 17.33
CA LYS A 375 8.72 14.89 16.81
C LYS A 375 9.22 15.05 15.37
N VAL A 376 10.47 14.64 15.08
CA VAL A 376 11.04 14.77 13.72
C VAL A 376 10.28 13.90 12.73
N ILE A 377 9.98 12.65 13.06
CA ILE A 377 9.20 11.76 12.20
C ILE A 377 7.80 12.34 11.96
N THR A 378 7.15 12.83 13.02
CA THR A 378 5.82 13.44 12.93
C THR A 378 5.86 14.70 12.05
N SER A 379 6.87 15.57 12.22
CA SER A 379 7.01 16.78 11.41
C SER A 379 7.23 16.47 9.93
N LEU A 380 7.95 15.41 9.62
CA LEU A 380 8.20 14.96 8.24
C LEU A 380 6.92 14.46 7.56
N VAL A 381 6.07 13.77 8.31
CA VAL A 381 4.76 13.29 7.82
C VAL A 381 3.71 14.40 7.82
N GLN A 382 3.76 15.34 8.78
CA GLN A 382 2.80 16.44 8.92
C GLN A 382 3.20 17.72 8.15
N GLY A 383 4.39 17.77 7.55
CA GLY A 383 4.96 18.95 6.86
C GLY A 383 4.13 19.52 5.70
N GLY A 384 2.94 18.98 5.46
CA GLY A 384 1.85 19.61 4.73
C GLY A 384 0.66 19.79 5.67
N SER A 385 0.21 21.00 5.88
CA SER A 385 -0.89 21.42 6.76
C SER A 385 -2.27 20.89 6.32
N VAL A 386 -2.50 19.59 6.44
CA VAL A 386 -3.81 18.98 6.19
C VAL A 386 -4.16 18.09 7.38
N GLN A 387 -5.15 18.50 8.14
CA GLN A 387 -5.82 17.63 9.11
C GLN A 387 -6.31 16.39 8.36
N ALA A 388 -6.27 15.23 9.02
CA ALA A 388 -6.87 14.00 8.51
C ALA A 388 -8.38 14.25 8.31
N SER A 389 -8.74 14.68 7.10
CA SER A 389 -10.10 14.77 6.62
C SER A 389 -10.33 13.57 5.70
N HIS A 390 -11.58 13.18 5.52
CA HIS A 390 -12.02 12.15 4.56
C HIS A 390 -11.76 12.55 3.09
N GLU A 391 -10.67 13.26 2.82
CA GLU A 391 -10.29 13.77 1.52
C GLU A 391 -9.48 12.74 0.74
N ALA A 392 -9.55 12.83 -0.59
CA ALA A 392 -8.76 11.98 -1.47
C ALA A 392 -7.27 12.20 -1.23
N MET A 393 -6.50 11.11 -1.15
CA MET A 393 -5.06 11.14 -0.92
C MET A 393 -4.36 10.18 -1.89
N LEU A 394 -3.21 10.61 -2.43
CA LEU A 394 -2.33 9.75 -3.19
C LEU A 394 -1.33 9.08 -2.25
N SER A 395 -1.37 7.75 -2.17
CA SER A 395 -0.45 6.96 -1.35
C SER A 395 0.37 5.95 -2.16
N ASN A 396 -0.12 5.57 -3.35
CA ASN A 396 0.50 4.59 -4.22
C ASN A 396 1.39 5.27 -5.26
N VAL A 397 2.64 4.80 -5.40
CA VAL A 397 3.61 5.34 -6.37
C VAL A 397 3.07 5.29 -7.81
N ARG A 398 2.32 4.25 -8.19
CA ARG A 398 1.68 4.14 -9.50
C ARG A 398 0.71 5.32 -9.73
N HIS A 399 -0.15 5.60 -8.76
CA HIS A 399 -1.12 6.70 -8.86
C HIS A 399 -0.41 8.06 -8.94
N ILE A 400 0.63 8.26 -8.13
CA ILE A 400 1.43 9.48 -8.12
C ILE A 400 2.06 9.71 -9.50
N THR A 401 2.75 8.69 -10.03
CA THR A 401 3.42 8.79 -11.33
C THR A 401 2.44 9.06 -12.46
N LEU A 402 1.30 8.38 -12.51
CA LEU A 402 0.27 8.60 -13.52
C LEU A 402 -0.34 10.01 -13.41
N MET A 403 -0.57 10.50 -12.19
CA MET A 403 -1.07 11.86 -11.95
C MET A 403 -0.07 12.92 -12.40
N GLU A 404 1.23 12.73 -12.09
CA GLU A 404 2.31 13.63 -12.54
C GLU A 404 2.42 13.66 -14.07
N GLN A 405 2.33 12.49 -14.72
CA GLN A 405 2.34 12.41 -16.18
C GLN A 405 1.11 13.07 -16.80
N ALA A 406 -0.08 12.84 -16.26
CA ALA A 406 -1.30 13.49 -16.71
C ALA A 406 -1.21 15.01 -16.57
N LYS A 407 -0.71 15.51 -15.43
CA LYS A 407 -0.47 16.94 -15.22
C LYS A 407 0.52 17.49 -16.24
N SER A 408 1.64 16.78 -16.48
CA SER A 408 2.64 17.19 -17.47
C SER A 408 2.04 17.32 -18.88
N SER A 409 1.12 16.42 -19.28
CA SER A 409 0.42 16.51 -20.56
C SER A 409 -0.47 17.75 -20.63
N LEU A 410 -1.18 18.11 -19.55
CA LEU A 410 -1.98 19.34 -19.50
C LEU A 410 -1.11 20.61 -19.50
N ASP A 411 0.03 20.60 -18.81
CA ASP A 411 1.00 21.70 -18.86
C ASP A 411 1.54 21.90 -20.28
N GLN A 412 1.76 20.80 -21.04
CA GLN A 412 2.13 20.88 -22.47
C GLN A 412 1.01 21.48 -23.31
N SER A 413 -0.26 21.14 -23.04
CA SER A 413 -1.41 21.78 -23.69
C SER A 413 -1.42 23.30 -23.46
N ILE A 414 -1.16 23.76 -22.23
CA ILE A 414 -1.05 25.23 -21.94
C ILE A 414 0.10 25.86 -22.72
N LEU A 415 1.27 25.24 -22.78
CA LEU A 415 2.41 25.72 -23.55
C LEU A 415 2.11 25.77 -25.06
N ALA A 416 1.37 24.80 -25.59
CA ALA A 416 0.93 24.80 -26.99
C ALA A 416 -0.04 25.93 -27.27
N ILE A 417 -0.99 26.21 -26.35
CA ILE A 417 -1.90 27.38 -26.41
C ILE A 417 -1.09 28.71 -26.46
N ASP A 418 -0.16 28.87 -25.53
CA ASP A 418 0.66 30.09 -25.43
C ASP A 418 1.56 30.29 -26.67
N SER A 419 1.92 29.19 -27.35
CA SER A 419 2.72 29.20 -28.58
C SER A 419 1.88 29.37 -29.85
N GLY A 420 0.54 29.50 -29.73
CA GLY A 420 -0.37 29.65 -30.88
C GLY A 420 -0.46 28.39 -31.76
N MET A 421 -0.26 27.19 -31.16
CA MET A 421 -0.38 25.93 -31.86
C MET A 421 -1.83 25.67 -32.29
N PRO A 422 -2.06 24.87 -33.36
CA PRO A 422 -3.39 24.45 -33.77
C PRO A 422 -4.12 23.61 -32.69
N ILE A 423 -5.43 23.76 -32.61
CA ILE A 423 -6.30 23.12 -31.56
C ILE A 423 -6.22 21.59 -31.61
N ASP A 424 -6.04 20.99 -32.77
CA ASP A 424 -5.90 19.54 -32.95
C ASP A 424 -4.70 18.95 -32.19
N LEU A 425 -3.59 19.71 -32.11
CA LEU A 425 -2.43 19.30 -31.30
C LEU A 425 -2.71 19.43 -29.80
N ILE A 426 -3.40 20.51 -29.38
CA ILE A 426 -3.78 20.74 -27.99
C ILE A 426 -4.70 19.62 -27.47
N VAL A 427 -5.70 19.20 -28.27
CA VAL A 427 -6.61 18.11 -27.92
C VAL A 427 -5.88 16.80 -27.68
N THR A 428 -4.79 16.54 -28.44
CA THR A 428 -4.00 15.32 -28.27
C THR A 428 -3.40 15.20 -26.88
N ASP A 429 -2.85 16.28 -26.34
CA ASP A 429 -2.26 16.29 -25.00
C ASP A 429 -3.33 16.18 -23.90
N ILE A 430 -4.49 16.83 -24.08
CA ILE A 430 -5.63 16.74 -23.17
C ILE A 430 -6.15 15.29 -23.13
N ARG A 431 -6.23 14.62 -24.29
CA ARG A 431 -6.65 13.22 -24.39
C ARG A 431 -5.64 12.29 -23.72
N ALA A 432 -4.34 12.51 -23.89
CA ALA A 432 -3.31 11.76 -23.19
C ALA A 432 -3.45 11.86 -21.65
N ALA A 433 -3.73 13.06 -21.13
CA ALA A 433 -4.00 13.25 -19.71
C ALA A 433 -5.25 12.50 -19.25
N TRP A 434 -6.33 12.53 -20.03
CA TRP A 434 -7.58 11.81 -19.74
C TRP A 434 -7.38 10.29 -19.69
N GLU A 435 -6.57 9.72 -20.60
CA GLU A 435 -6.21 8.29 -20.62
C GLU A 435 -5.38 7.92 -19.40
N LEU A 436 -4.33 8.69 -19.06
CA LEU A 436 -3.48 8.47 -17.90
C LEU A 436 -4.26 8.49 -16.58
N LEU A 437 -5.24 9.39 -16.44
CA LEU A 437 -6.15 9.39 -15.30
C LEU A 437 -7.04 8.13 -15.28
N GLY A 438 -7.46 7.63 -16.44
CA GLY A 438 -8.20 6.37 -16.59
C GLY A 438 -7.38 5.15 -16.16
N ASP A 439 -6.08 5.17 -16.41
CA ASP A 439 -5.17 4.11 -15.96
C ASP A 439 -5.07 4.04 -14.43
N ILE A 440 -5.28 5.14 -13.70
CA ILE A 440 -5.33 5.12 -12.23
C ILE A 440 -6.47 4.22 -11.74
N THR A 441 -7.67 4.39 -12.27
CA THR A 441 -8.87 3.62 -11.91
C THR A 441 -8.95 2.26 -12.61
N GLY A 442 -8.10 2.03 -13.62
CA GLY A 442 -8.04 0.78 -14.38
C GLY A 442 -9.00 0.71 -15.58
N GLU A 443 -9.62 1.85 -15.96
CA GLU A 443 -10.61 1.88 -17.06
C GLU A 443 -9.97 1.75 -18.46
N SER A 444 -8.67 2.08 -18.60
CA SER A 444 -7.93 2.03 -19.87
C SER A 444 -6.88 0.90 -19.92
N LEU A 445 -6.73 0.10 -18.84
CA LEU A 445 -5.66 -0.88 -18.73
C LEU A 445 -5.83 -2.09 -19.63
N ARG A 446 -4.71 -2.57 -20.18
CA ARG A 446 -4.66 -3.85 -20.89
C ARG A 446 -4.70 -5.02 -19.92
N GLU A 447 -5.34 -6.11 -20.33
CA GLU A 447 -5.53 -7.35 -19.56
C GLU A 447 -4.20 -7.88 -18.95
N SER A 448 -3.11 -7.83 -19.71
CA SER A 448 -1.79 -8.28 -19.24
C SER A 448 -1.22 -7.48 -18.07
N MET A 449 -1.54 -6.19 -17.97
CA MET A 449 -1.11 -5.34 -16.84
C MET A 449 -1.95 -5.65 -15.59
N VAL A 450 -3.23 -5.92 -15.78
CA VAL A 450 -4.12 -6.35 -14.70
C VAL A 450 -3.59 -7.64 -14.09
N ASP A 451 -3.25 -8.64 -14.89
CA ASP A 451 -2.69 -9.92 -14.43
C ASP A 451 -1.42 -9.74 -13.61
N GLU A 452 -0.52 -8.86 -14.02
CA GLU A 452 0.74 -8.62 -13.29
C GLU A 452 0.50 -7.93 -11.93
N LEU A 453 -0.47 -7.02 -11.86
CA LEU A 453 -0.82 -6.35 -10.61
C LEU A 453 -1.40 -7.34 -9.58
N PHE A 454 -2.29 -8.25 -10.02
CA PHE A 454 -2.94 -9.20 -9.11
C PHE A 454 -2.04 -10.34 -8.61
N LYS A 455 -0.90 -10.63 -9.26
CA LYS A 455 0.11 -11.58 -8.75
C LYS A 455 0.74 -11.16 -7.41
N ARG A 456 0.60 -9.93 -7.00
CA ARG A 456 1.09 -9.42 -5.71
C ARG A 456 0.13 -9.66 -4.55
N PHE A 457 -1.06 -10.17 -4.84
CA PHE A 457 -2.09 -10.42 -3.84
C PHE A 457 -1.90 -11.76 -3.15
N CYS A 458 -2.50 -11.91 -1.96
CA CYS A 458 -2.51 -13.18 -1.26
C CYS A 458 -3.44 -14.20 -1.94
N LEU A 459 -3.09 -15.48 -1.87
CA LEU A 459 -3.98 -16.58 -2.25
C LEU A 459 -5.27 -16.53 -1.42
N GLY A 460 -6.43 -16.67 -2.05
CA GLY A 460 -7.74 -16.62 -1.38
C GLY A 460 -8.36 -15.23 -1.26
N LYS A 461 -7.71 -14.24 -1.87
CA LYS A 461 -8.20 -12.84 -1.98
C LYS A 461 -8.43 -12.43 -3.44
#